data_20a4f07fab7fcc53009abb56041b4cef
#
_entry.id   20a4f07fab7fcc53009abb56041b4cef
#
_cell.length_a   1.000
_cell.length_b   1.000
_cell.length_c   1.000
_cell.angle_alpha   90.00
_cell.angle_beta   90.00
_cell.angle_gamma   90.00
#
_symmetry.space_group_name_H-M   'P 1'
#
loop_
_entity.id
_entity.type
_entity.pdbx_description
1 polymer ?
#
loop_
_entity_poly.entity_id
_entity_poly.type
_entity_poly.pdbx_seq_one_letter_code
_entity_poly.pdbx_strand_id
1 'polypeptide(L)'
;TARFNTWLGWVGNAQLGPIYLGTWGTVSLATGLIWFAMVGCWMLASVDYNIAVFIRDLFYLSLDPPGPEYGLGMAPLGEGGTWIIASFFLLVSVMTWWIRTYRRATDLGMGHHISWAFLAAIWLFLVLGLIRPLLMGSWSEAVPYGIFPHLDWTNTFSLTYGNLFYNPFHALSIVFLYGSALLFAMHGATILAVSRFGGDRE
;
A
#
# COMPACT_ATOMS: atom_id res chain seq x y z
N THR A 1 4.65 -23.56 23.82
CA THR A 1 5.35 -24.12 22.69
C THR A 1 4.50 -25.05 21.87
N ALA A 2 3.88 -26.08 22.45
CA ALA A 2 2.93 -26.94 21.71
C ALA A 2 1.74 -26.12 21.17
N ARG A 3 1.19 -25.21 21.97
CA ARG A 3 0.12 -24.31 21.52
C ARG A 3 0.60 -23.35 20.41
N PHE A 4 1.83 -22.84 20.54
CA PHE A 4 2.43 -21.98 19.54
C PHE A 4 2.65 -22.72 18.21
N ASN A 5 3.16 -23.94 18.25
CA ASN A 5 3.37 -24.77 17.08
C ASN A 5 2.02 -25.14 16.39
N THR A 6 0.97 -25.39 17.16
CA THR A 6 -0.38 -25.62 16.64
C THR A 6 -0.91 -24.38 15.95
N TRP A 7 -0.73 -23.22 16.56
CA TRP A 7 -1.12 -21.94 15.97
C TRP A 7 -0.38 -21.66 14.67
N LEU A 8 0.95 -21.88 14.63
CA LEU A 8 1.74 -21.73 13.40
C LEU A 8 1.26 -22.65 12.30
N GLY A 9 0.90 -23.90 12.61
CA GLY A 9 0.31 -24.82 11.64
C GLY A 9 -1.03 -24.33 11.11
N TRP A 10 -1.88 -23.78 11.96
CA TRP A 10 -3.15 -23.17 11.55
C TRP A 10 -2.93 -21.97 10.62
N VAL A 11 -2.02 -21.05 10.97
CA VAL A 11 -1.69 -19.90 10.15
C VAL A 11 -1.12 -20.33 8.81
N GLY A 12 -0.24 -21.35 8.80
CA GLY A 12 0.37 -21.86 7.57
C GLY A 12 -0.61 -22.55 6.62
N ASN A 13 -1.80 -22.96 7.10
CA ASN A 13 -2.84 -23.60 6.30
C ASN A 13 -4.12 -22.77 6.19
N ALA A 14 -4.05 -21.48 6.53
CA ALA A 14 -5.22 -20.60 6.48
C ALA A 14 -5.73 -20.42 5.05
N GLN A 15 -7.05 -20.33 4.91
CA GLN A 15 -7.74 -20.09 3.64
C GLN A 15 -8.77 -18.97 3.80
N LEU A 16 -9.00 -18.22 2.72
CA LEU A 16 -10.11 -17.27 2.61
C LEU A 16 -11.01 -17.72 1.46
N GLY A 17 -12.11 -18.42 1.80
CA GLY A 17 -12.94 -19.07 0.80
C GLY A 17 -12.11 -20.08 -0.02
N PRO A 18 -12.08 -19.97 -1.37
CA PRO A 18 -11.29 -20.85 -2.23
C PRO A 18 -9.80 -20.47 -2.27
N ILE A 19 -9.40 -19.35 -1.65
CA ILE A 19 -8.03 -18.83 -1.72
C ILE A 19 -7.21 -19.36 -0.55
N TYR A 20 -6.17 -20.13 -0.86
CA TYR A 20 -5.18 -20.54 0.13
C TYR A 20 -4.22 -19.40 0.41
N LEU A 21 -4.11 -18.99 1.68
CA LEU A 21 -3.29 -17.84 2.09
C LEU A 21 -1.89 -18.26 2.50
N GLY A 22 -1.76 -19.32 3.31
CA GLY A 22 -0.51 -19.69 3.95
C GLY A 22 -0.06 -18.67 5.00
N THR A 23 1.15 -18.85 5.52
CA THR A 23 1.70 -17.98 6.57
C THR A 23 1.87 -16.53 6.06
N TRP A 24 2.50 -16.34 4.92
CA TRP A 24 2.74 -15.01 4.35
C TRP A 24 1.44 -14.30 3.99
N GLY A 25 0.49 -15.01 3.37
CA GLY A 25 -0.81 -14.44 3.03
C GLY A 25 -1.62 -14.06 4.26
N THR A 26 -1.59 -14.86 5.33
CA THR A 26 -2.30 -14.58 6.58
C THR A 26 -1.72 -13.34 7.27
N VAL A 27 -0.39 -13.24 7.36
CA VAL A 27 0.27 -12.06 7.93
C VAL A 27 -0.06 -10.81 7.11
N SER A 28 -0.02 -10.92 5.77
CA SER A 28 -0.35 -9.81 4.89
C SER A 28 -1.77 -9.31 5.09
N LEU A 29 -2.76 -10.20 5.08
CA LEU A 29 -4.16 -9.79 5.28
C LEU A 29 -4.40 -9.24 6.68
N ALA A 30 -3.83 -9.86 7.72
CA ALA A 30 -3.99 -9.38 9.08
C ALA A 30 -3.43 -7.95 9.24
N THR A 31 -2.22 -7.70 8.76
CA THR A 31 -1.58 -6.39 8.85
C THR A 31 -2.27 -5.34 7.97
N GLY A 32 -2.73 -5.74 6.79
CA GLY A 32 -3.51 -4.88 5.90
C GLY A 32 -4.86 -4.47 6.51
N LEU A 33 -5.54 -5.42 7.16
CA LEU A 33 -6.79 -5.13 7.88
C LEU A 33 -6.55 -4.21 9.07
N ILE A 34 -5.44 -4.36 9.79
CA ILE A 34 -5.07 -3.45 10.88
C ILE A 34 -4.86 -2.04 10.34
N TRP A 35 -4.12 -1.88 9.25
CA TRP A 35 -3.97 -0.58 8.60
C TRP A 35 -5.31 0.02 8.22
N PHE A 36 -6.16 -0.75 7.55
CA PHE A 36 -7.49 -0.31 7.13
C PHE A 36 -8.36 0.12 8.32
N ALA A 37 -8.36 -0.67 9.39
CA ALA A 37 -9.10 -0.36 10.61
C ALA A 37 -8.56 0.90 11.30
N MET A 38 -7.24 1.07 11.37
CA MET A 38 -6.63 2.26 11.97
C MET A 38 -7.02 3.53 11.22
N VAL A 39 -6.96 3.50 9.89
CA VAL A 39 -7.36 4.64 9.06
C VAL A 39 -8.86 4.90 9.19
N GLY A 40 -9.68 3.87 9.10
CA GLY A 40 -11.14 4.00 9.20
C GLY A 40 -11.59 4.48 10.56
N CYS A 41 -11.05 3.94 11.65
CA CYS A 41 -11.38 4.37 13.01
C CYS A 41 -10.93 5.81 13.28
N TRP A 42 -9.76 6.20 12.76
CA TRP A 42 -9.31 7.59 12.86
C TRP A 42 -10.27 8.55 12.16
N MET A 43 -10.66 8.23 10.93
CA MET A 43 -11.63 9.04 10.18
C MET A 43 -12.97 9.13 10.91
N LEU A 44 -13.45 8.03 11.47
CA LEU A 44 -14.71 8.01 12.21
C LEU A 44 -14.61 8.85 13.50
N ALA A 45 -13.51 8.75 14.23
CA ALA A 45 -13.26 9.57 15.41
C ALA A 45 -13.20 11.06 15.08
N SER A 46 -12.66 11.44 13.91
CA SER A 46 -12.56 12.84 13.47
C SER A 46 -13.91 13.50 13.24
N VAL A 47 -14.97 12.73 13.09
CA VAL A 47 -16.35 13.22 12.95
C VAL A 47 -17.23 12.82 14.17
N ASP A 48 -16.59 12.64 15.32
CA ASP A 48 -17.24 12.31 16.59
C ASP A 48 -18.13 11.05 16.52
N TYR A 49 -17.69 10.05 15.77
CA TYR A 49 -18.39 8.78 15.57
C TYR A 49 -19.79 8.92 14.96
N ASN A 50 -20.05 10.03 14.27
CA ASN A 50 -21.31 10.23 13.56
C ASN A 50 -21.24 9.53 12.20
N ILE A 51 -21.91 8.39 12.08
CA ILE A 51 -21.85 7.54 10.89
C ILE A 51 -22.40 8.25 9.66
N ALA A 52 -23.47 9.03 9.80
CA ALA A 52 -24.05 9.77 8.68
C ALA A 52 -23.07 10.82 8.13
N VAL A 53 -22.39 11.55 9.01
CA VAL A 53 -21.34 12.50 8.62
C VAL A 53 -20.13 11.79 8.04
N PHE A 54 -19.72 10.66 8.63
CA PHE A 54 -18.65 9.83 8.12
C PHE A 54 -18.89 9.41 6.66
N ILE A 55 -20.08 8.90 6.36
CA ILE A 55 -20.44 8.48 5.00
C ILE A 55 -20.51 9.70 4.06
N ARG A 56 -21.11 10.80 4.49
CA ARG A 56 -21.23 12.01 3.68
C ARG A 56 -19.87 12.58 3.30
N ASP A 57 -18.94 12.62 4.27
CA ASP A 57 -17.65 13.31 4.14
C ASP A 57 -16.46 12.35 3.93
N LEU A 58 -16.72 11.08 3.66
CA LEU A 58 -15.70 10.03 3.59
C LEU A 58 -14.47 10.44 2.73
N PHE A 59 -14.70 11.05 1.59
CA PHE A 59 -13.62 11.43 0.66
C PHE A 59 -12.81 12.64 1.14
N TYR A 60 -13.33 13.38 2.12
CA TYR A 60 -12.63 14.53 2.70
C TYR A 60 -11.87 14.19 3.97
N LEU A 61 -12.09 13.00 4.53
CA LEU A 61 -11.44 12.55 5.76
C LEU A 61 -10.08 11.94 5.48
N SER A 62 -9.17 12.03 6.45
CA SER A 62 -7.82 11.48 6.31
C SER A 62 -7.20 11.16 7.66
N LEU A 63 -6.23 10.24 7.62
CA LEU A 63 -5.23 10.07 8.67
C LEU A 63 -3.95 10.73 8.18
N ASP A 64 -3.56 11.80 8.85
CA ASP A 64 -2.44 12.64 8.44
C ASP A 64 -1.13 12.24 9.13
N PRO A 65 0.03 12.43 8.46
CA PRO A 65 1.32 12.28 9.11
C PRO A 65 1.54 13.37 10.17
N PRO A 66 2.55 13.20 11.06
CA PRO A 66 2.90 14.24 12.05
C PRO A 66 3.24 15.57 11.41
N GLY A 67 3.01 16.65 12.15
CA GLY A 67 3.45 17.98 11.75
C GLY A 67 4.98 18.13 11.73
N PRO A 68 5.49 19.20 11.10
CA PRO A 68 6.94 19.43 10.95
C PRO A 68 7.67 19.60 12.28
N GLU A 69 6.99 20.00 13.35
CA GLU A 69 7.55 20.14 14.69
C GLU A 69 8.10 18.83 15.28
N TYR A 70 7.61 17.69 14.81
CA TYR A 70 8.07 16.39 15.29
C TYR A 70 9.23 15.82 14.49
N GLY A 71 9.59 16.40 13.35
CA GLY A 71 10.66 15.91 12.49
C GLY A 71 10.43 14.44 12.10
N LEU A 72 11.40 13.59 12.38
CA LEU A 72 11.31 12.11 12.18
C LEU A 72 10.93 11.38 13.47
N GLY A 73 10.62 12.10 14.54
CA GLY A 73 10.26 11.52 15.82
C GLY A 73 8.87 10.90 15.82
N MET A 74 8.63 10.08 16.84
CA MET A 74 7.30 9.52 17.10
C MET A 74 6.44 10.61 17.74
N ALA A 75 5.42 11.06 17.03
CA ALA A 75 4.46 12.01 17.55
C ALA A 75 3.43 11.32 18.46
N PRO A 76 2.72 12.09 19.32
CA PRO A 76 1.54 11.53 20.00
C PRO A 76 0.54 10.93 19.00
N LEU A 77 -0.19 9.92 19.44
CA LEU A 77 -1.13 9.21 18.54
C LEU A 77 -2.16 10.16 17.91
N GLY A 78 -2.63 11.15 18.66
CA GLY A 78 -3.58 12.16 18.17
C GLY A 78 -2.97 13.21 17.24
N GLU A 79 -1.66 13.24 17.09
CA GLU A 79 -0.93 14.27 16.33
C GLU A 79 -0.05 13.66 15.24
N GLY A 80 -0.45 12.53 14.71
CA GLY A 80 0.21 11.86 13.60
C GLY A 80 0.98 10.59 13.95
N GLY A 81 1.13 10.25 15.23
CA GLY A 81 1.73 8.97 15.65
C GLY A 81 0.98 7.77 15.11
N THR A 82 -0.33 7.86 15.00
CA THR A 82 -1.16 6.81 14.41
C THR A 82 -0.83 6.58 12.93
N TRP A 83 -0.52 7.63 12.18
CA TRP A 83 -0.08 7.51 10.79
C TRP A 83 1.22 6.68 10.68
N ILE A 84 2.18 6.91 11.59
CA ILE A 84 3.45 6.17 11.61
C ILE A 84 3.20 4.68 11.83
N ILE A 85 2.39 4.34 12.82
CA ILE A 85 2.06 2.94 13.15
C ILE A 85 1.27 2.29 12.01
N ALA A 86 0.27 2.98 11.47
CA ALA A 86 -0.52 2.49 10.35
C ALA A 86 0.36 2.23 9.12
N SER A 87 1.31 3.12 8.83
CA SER A 87 2.26 2.98 7.72
C SER A 87 3.14 1.75 7.88
N PHE A 88 3.57 1.43 9.09
CA PHE A 88 4.31 0.20 9.38
C PHE A 88 3.49 -1.05 9.03
N PHE A 89 2.22 -1.09 9.43
CA PHE A 89 1.35 -2.23 9.09
C PHE A 89 1.10 -2.35 7.59
N LEU A 90 0.92 -1.23 6.89
CA LEU A 90 0.77 -1.25 5.44
C LEU A 90 2.03 -1.77 4.76
N LEU A 91 3.20 -1.34 5.20
CA LEU A 91 4.48 -1.81 4.67
C LEU A 91 4.65 -3.32 4.87
N VAL A 92 4.40 -3.82 6.06
CA VAL A 92 4.45 -5.27 6.34
C VAL A 92 3.47 -6.02 5.45
N SER A 93 2.26 -5.51 5.28
CA SER A 93 1.23 -6.12 4.46
C SER A 93 1.67 -6.28 3.00
N VAL A 94 2.12 -5.20 2.37
CA VAL A 94 2.50 -5.26 0.95
C VAL A 94 3.77 -6.07 0.73
N MET A 95 4.73 -6.03 1.66
CA MET A 95 5.96 -6.81 1.55
C MET A 95 5.71 -8.32 1.72
N THR A 96 4.87 -8.70 2.65
CA THR A 96 4.54 -10.12 2.85
C THR A 96 3.68 -10.68 1.72
N TRP A 97 2.80 -9.86 1.13
CA TRP A 97 2.07 -10.27 -0.08
C TRP A 97 3.03 -10.45 -1.27
N TRP A 98 4.02 -9.58 -1.39
CA TRP A 98 5.06 -9.72 -2.41
C TRP A 98 5.85 -11.02 -2.24
N ILE A 99 6.28 -11.33 -1.02
CA ILE A 99 6.98 -12.59 -0.73
C ILE A 99 6.11 -13.80 -1.10
N ARG A 100 4.84 -13.77 -0.74
CA ARG A 100 3.87 -14.82 -1.08
C ARG A 100 3.79 -15.04 -2.58
N THR A 101 3.62 -13.98 -3.35
CA THR A 101 3.48 -14.07 -4.82
C THR A 101 4.78 -14.49 -5.49
N TYR A 102 5.92 -14.01 -5.02
CA TYR A 102 7.22 -14.42 -5.52
C TYR A 102 7.47 -15.92 -5.31
N ARG A 103 7.22 -16.40 -4.10
CA ARG A 103 7.39 -17.81 -3.76
C ARG A 103 6.44 -18.70 -4.55
N ARG A 104 5.20 -18.26 -4.73
CA ARG A 104 4.21 -19.01 -5.51
C ARG A 104 4.61 -19.14 -6.98
N ALA A 105 5.12 -18.07 -7.58
CA ALA A 105 5.63 -18.09 -8.95
C ALA A 105 6.79 -19.10 -9.07
N THR A 106 7.70 -19.13 -8.12
CA THR A 106 8.80 -20.10 -8.07
C THR A 106 8.29 -21.53 -7.99
N ASP A 107 7.35 -21.79 -7.09
CA ASP A 107 6.78 -23.14 -6.90
C ASP A 107 6.07 -23.66 -8.15
N LEU A 108 5.45 -22.76 -8.91
CA LEU A 108 4.75 -23.10 -10.16
C LEU A 108 5.68 -23.13 -11.38
N GLY A 109 6.97 -22.83 -11.22
CA GLY A 109 7.90 -22.73 -12.33
C GLY A 109 7.63 -21.59 -13.28
N MET A 110 6.95 -20.53 -12.80
CA MET A 110 6.60 -19.35 -13.58
C MET A 110 7.70 -18.28 -13.49
N GLY A 111 7.73 -17.35 -14.46
CA GLY A 111 8.57 -16.17 -14.38
C GLY A 111 8.13 -15.19 -13.27
N HIS A 112 9.04 -14.31 -12.88
CA HIS A 112 8.81 -13.35 -11.79
C HIS A 112 8.48 -11.93 -12.26
N HIS A 113 8.15 -11.74 -13.54
CA HIS A 113 7.88 -10.41 -14.10
C HIS A 113 6.70 -9.71 -13.43
N ILE A 114 5.64 -10.43 -13.03
CA ILE A 114 4.52 -9.88 -12.25
C ILE A 114 5.00 -9.48 -10.84
N SER A 115 5.84 -10.29 -10.21
CA SER A 115 6.45 -9.96 -8.91
C SER A 115 7.33 -8.70 -9.00
N TRP A 116 8.07 -8.55 -10.11
CA TRP A 116 8.87 -7.35 -10.33
C TRP A 116 8.01 -6.11 -10.57
N ALA A 117 6.91 -6.24 -11.32
CA ALA A 117 5.95 -5.15 -11.48
C ALA A 117 5.31 -4.74 -10.15
N PHE A 118 4.95 -5.71 -9.30
CA PHE A 118 4.44 -5.44 -7.97
C PHE A 118 5.48 -4.74 -7.08
N LEU A 119 6.74 -5.19 -7.14
CA LEU A 119 7.82 -4.55 -6.39
C LEU A 119 8.05 -3.09 -6.84
N ALA A 120 7.86 -2.80 -8.12
CA ALA A 120 7.93 -1.43 -8.62
C ALA A 120 6.84 -0.53 -8.00
N ALA A 121 5.63 -1.04 -7.81
CA ALA A 121 4.57 -0.32 -7.10
C ALA A 121 4.92 -0.10 -5.62
N ILE A 122 5.49 -1.11 -4.96
CA ILE A 122 5.98 -0.97 -3.57
C ILE A 122 7.09 0.09 -3.50
N TRP A 123 7.97 0.14 -4.49
CA TRP A 123 9.04 1.14 -4.56
C TRP A 123 8.48 2.57 -4.57
N LEU A 124 7.43 2.83 -5.34
CA LEU A 124 6.76 4.13 -5.33
C LEU A 124 6.24 4.48 -3.93
N PHE A 125 5.58 3.53 -3.27
CA PHE A 125 5.12 3.70 -1.90
C PHE A 125 6.28 4.01 -0.94
N LEU A 126 7.39 3.27 -1.03
CA LEU A 126 8.57 3.49 -0.21
C LEU A 126 9.19 4.87 -0.44
N VAL A 127 9.29 5.31 -1.68
CA VAL A 127 9.87 6.63 -2.00
C VAL A 127 9.01 7.75 -1.42
N LEU A 128 7.71 7.70 -1.63
CA LEU A 128 6.81 8.78 -1.20
C LEU A 128 6.52 8.75 0.30
N GLY A 129 6.50 7.59 0.93
CA GLY A 129 6.12 7.44 2.33
C GLY A 129 7.28 7.27 3.31
N LEU A 130 8.46 6.87 2.83
CA LEU A 130 9.59 6.56 3.72
C LEU A 130 10.88 7.25 3.27
N ILE A 131 11.38 6.97 2.07
CA ILE A 131 12.73 7.37 1.66
C ILE A 131 12.82 8.89 1.55
N ARG A 132 11.90 9.52 0.80
CA ARG A 132 11.92 10.98 0.65
C ARG A 132 11.66 11.70 1.97
N PRO A 133 10.66 11.34 2.80
CA PRO A 133 10.50 11.93 4.12
C PRO A 133 11.74 11.80 5.01
N LEU A 134 12.44 10.65 4.99
CA LEU A 134 13.69 10.47 5.73
C LEU A 134 14.77 11.44 5.26
N LEU A 135 14.95 11.59 3.96
CA LEU A 135 15.95 12.51 3.40
C LEU A 135 15.60 13.96 3.68
N MET A 136 14.32 14.31 3.68
CA MET A 136 13.84 15.64 4.04
C MET A 136 13.87 15.91 5.55
N GLY A 137 13.98 14.88 6.36
CA GLY A 137 14.06 15.00 7.82
C GLY A 137 12.74 15.21 8.52
N SER A 138 11.61 14.86 7.89
CA SER A 138 10.28 15.07 8.48
C SER A 138 9.23 14.14 7.88
N TRP A 139 8.46 13.50 8.75
CA TRP A 139 7.29 12.71 8.34
C TRP A 139 6.17 13.58 7.75
N SER A 140 6.19 14.89 8.02
CA SER A 140 5.21 15.82 7.46
C SER A 140 5.23 15.90 5.93
N GLU A 141 6.32 15.46 5.30
CA GLU A 141 6.45 15.42 3.85
C GLU A 141 5.75 14.22 3.21
N ALA A 142 5.29 13.27 4.01
CA ALA A 142 4.62 12.07 3.53
C ALA A 142 3.16 12.32 3.13
N VAL A 143 2.63 11.40 2.33
CA VAL A 143 1.26 11.48 1.82
C VAL A 143 0.27 11.05 2.92
N PRO A 144 -0.82 11.81 3.16
CA PRO A 144 -1.87 11.39 4.07
C PRO A 144 -2.70 10.23 3.49
N TYR A 145 -3.32 9.45 4.37
CA TYR A 145 -4.27 8.43 3.98
C TYR A 145 -5.67 9.02 3.91
N GLY A 146 -6.09 9.40 2.72
CA GLY A 146 -7.40 9.97 2.46
C GLY A 146 -7.58 10.18 0.96
N ILE A 147 -8.83 10.10 0.47
CA ILE A 147 -9.09 10.14 -0.98
C ILE A 147 -8.78 11.52 -1.54
N PHE A 148 -9.52 12.54 -1.15
CA PHE A 148 -9.22 13.90 -1.59
C PHE A 148 -7.96 14.47 -0.93
N PRO A 149 -7.65 14.23 0.34
CA PRO A 149 -6.42 14.74 0.93
C PRO A 149 -5.14 14.27 0.25
N HIS A 150 -5.06 13.03 -0.28
CA HIS A 150 -3.87 12.64 -1.01
C HIS A 150 -3.76 13.32 -2.39
N LEU A 151 -4.87 13.66 -3.02
CA LEU A 151 -4.86 14.47 -4.24
C LEU A 151 -4.44 15.92 -3.94
N ASP A 152 -4.92 16.45 -2.84
CA ASP A 152 -4.56 17.79 -2.34
C ASP A 152 -3.07 17.87 -2.01
N TRP A 153 -2.51 16.81 -1.41
CA TRP A 153 -1.08 16.68 -1.18
C TRP A 153 -0.30 16.80 -2.49
N THR A 154 -0.75 16.11 -3.54
CA THR A 154 -0.11 16.12 -4.87
C THR A 154 -0.10 17.54 -5.46
N ASN A 155 -1.21 18.24 -5.37
CA ASN A 155 -1.31 19.61 -5.84
C ASN A 155 -0.40 20.57 -5.04
N THR A 156 -0.42 20.44 -3.72
CA THR A 156 0.42 21.22 -2.81
C THR A 156 1.90 20.99 -3.09
N PHE A 157 2.30 19.73 -3.29
CA PHE A 157 3.66 19.37 -3.66
C PHE A 157 4.10 20.09 -4.95
N SER A 158 3.27 20.02 -5.98
CA SER A 158 3.55 20.69 -7.26
C SER A 158 3.70 22.19 -7.11
N LEU A 159 2.82 22.85 -6.36
CA LEU A 159 2.90 24.29 -6.10
C LEU A 159 4.13 24.66 -5.28
N THR A 160 4.50 23.84 -4.31
CA THR A 160 5.65 24.11 -3.43
C THR A 160 6.96 23.99 -4.18
N TYR A 161 7.10 23.03 -5.08
CA TYR A 161 8.36 22.71 -5.76
C TYR A 161 8.40 23.15 -7.23
N GLY A 162 7.63 24.16 -7.60
CA GLY A 162 7.79 24.88 -8.85
C GLY A 162 7.02 24.32 -10.03
N ASN A 163 5.88 23.72 -9.83
CA ASN A 163 5.01 23.12 -10.86
C ASN A 163 5.68 21.95 -11.60
N LEU A 164 5.35 20.74 -11.16
CA LEU A 164 5.95 19.50 -11.68
C LEU A 164 5.69 19.24 -13.15
N PHE A 165 4.70 19.91 -13.76
CA PHE A 165 4.49 19.77 -15.21
C PHE A 165 5.70 20.23 -16.04
N TYR A 166 6.57 21.06 -15.46
CA TYR A 166 7.80 21.51 -16.11
C TYR A 166 9.03 20.67 -15.70
N ASN A 167 8.87 19.67 -14.85
CA ASN A 167 9.95 18.77 -14.47
C ASN A 167 10.05 17.63 -15.49
N PRO A 168 11.16 17.51 -16.25
CA PRO A 168 11.31 16.46 -17.26
C PRO A 168 11.34 15.04 -16.67
N PHE A 169 11.82 14.90 -15.44
CA PHE A 169 11.78 13.59 -14.77
C PHE A 169 10.37 13.20 -14.40
N HIS A 170 9.52 14.13 -14.01
CA HIS A 170 8.09 13.87 -13.80
C HIS A 170 7.41 13.46 -15.11
N ALA A 171 7.71 14.13 -16.21
CA ALA A 171 7.20 13.76 -17.53
C ALA A 171 7.62 12.35 -17.93
N LEU A 172 8.89 11.98 -17.72
CA LEU A 172 9.37 10.62 -17.94
C LEU A 172 8.65 9.60 -17.04
N SER A 173 8.44 9.93 -15.77
CA SER A 173 7.74 9.02 -14.86
C SER A 173 6.29 8.75 -15.30
N ILE A 174 5.62 9.75 -15.86
CA ILE A 174 4.27 9.60 -16.43
C ILE A 174 4.30 8.63 -17.60
N VAL A 175 5.26 8.77 -18.52
CA VAL A 175 5.43 7.86 -19.66
C VAL A 175 5.63 6.42 -19.18
N PHE A 176 6.52 6.21 -18.21
CA PHE A 176 6.77 4.88 -17.67
C PHE A 176 5.57 4.32 -16.89
N LEU A 177 4.85 5.15 -16.14
CA LEU A 177 3.67 4.73 -15.41
C LEU A 177 2.57 4.25 -16.36
N TYR A 178 2.18 5.07 -17.31
CA TYR A 178 1.11 4.72 -18.26
C TYR A 178 1.55 3.66 -19.27
N GLY A 179 2.81 3.69 -19.68
CA GLY A 179 3.37 2.65 -20.55
C GLY A 179 3.40 1.28 -19.87
N SER A 180 3.78 1.23 -18.60
CA SER A 180 3.75 -0.03 -17.83
C SER A 180 2.33 -0.51 -17.55
N ALA A 181 1.38 0.40 -17.30
CA ALA A 181 -0.02 0.06 -17.14
C ALA A 181 -0.59 -0.55 -18.44
N LEU A 182 -0.28 0.02 -19.59
CA LEU A 182 -0.68 -0.51 -20.89
C LEU A 182 -0.11 -1.90 -21.12
N LEU A 183 1.18 -2.09 -20.89
CA LEU A 183 1.84 -3.39 -21.07
C LEU A 183 1.28 -4.46 -20.12
N PHE A 184 0.97 -4.08 -18.89
CA PHE A 184 0.33 -4.99 -17.94
C PHE A 184 -1.04 -5.44 -18.43
N ALA A 185 -1.87 -4.50 -18.88
CA ALA A 185 -3.18 -4.80 -19.43
C ALA A 185 -3.07 -5.72 -20.66
N MET A 186 -2.14 -5.44 -21.58
CA MET A 186 -1.92 -6.23 -22.79
C MET A 186 -1.38 -7.63 -22.46
N HIS A 187 -0.51 -7.75 -21.48
CA HIS A 187 0.00 -9.06 -21.04
C HIS A 187 -1.11 -9.90 -20.43
N GLY A 188 -1.90 -9.33 -19.54
CA GLY A 188 -3.05 -10.02 -18.95
C GLY A 188 -4.05 -10.51 -20.01
N ALA A 189 -4.35 -9.67 -20.99
CA ALA A 189 -5.24 -10.02 -22.11
C ALA A 189 -4.63 -11.14 -22.97
N THR A 190 -3.33 -11.10 -23.22
CA THR A 190 -2.61 -12.13 -23.99
C THR A 190 -2.65 -13.48 -23.31
N ILE A 191 -2.45 -13.52 -22.00
CA ILE A 191 -2.54 -14.76 -21.22
C ILE A 191 -3.94 -15.38 -21.34
N LEU A 192 -5.00 -14.56 -21.30
CA LEU A 192 -6.36 -15.04 -21.50
C LEU A 192 -6.60 -15.54 -22.93
N ALA A 193 -5.98 -14.90 -23.93
CA ALA A 193 -6.12 -15.33 -25.32
C ALA A 193 -5.51 -16.69 -25.60
N VAL A 194 -4.51 -17.12 -24.81
CA VAL A 194 -3.87 -18.44 -24.91
C VAL A 194 -4.31 -19.40 -23.81
N SER A 195 -5.34 -19.07 -23.03
CA SER A 195 -5.79 -19.81 -21.86
C SER A 195 -6.27 -21.23 -22.18
N ARG A 196 -6.67 -21.51 -23.43
CA ARG A 196 -7.03 -22.85 -23.91
C ARG A 196 -5.96 -23.90 -23.65
N PHE A 197 -4.72 -23.47 -23.43
CA PHE A 197 -3.59 -24.35 -23.10
C PHE A 197 -3.42 -24.57 -21.58
N GLY A 198 -4.29 -24.00 -20.74
CA GLY A 198 -4.29 -24.19 -19.31
C GLY A 198 -3.29 -23.35 -18.53
N GLY A 199 -2.57 -22.43 -19.18
CA GLY A 199 -1.53 -21.59 -18.55
C GLY A 199 -2.06 -20.52 -17.61
N ASP A 200 -3.35 -20.25 -17.61
CA ASP A 200 -4.05 -19.30 -16.75
C ASP A 200 -4.64 -19.92 -15.47
N ARG A 201 -4.52 -21.23 -15.32
CA ARG A 201 -5.08 -21.94 -14.16
C ARG A 201 -4.08 -22.02 -13.02
N GLU A 202 -4.59 -21.78 -11.80
CA GLU A 202 -3.83 -22.05 -10.58
C GLU A 202 -3.77 -23.55 -10.25
#